data_09001a67a42ba8aa6596fd503d4121d6
#
_entry.id   09001a67a42ba8aa6596fd503d4121d6
#
_cell.length_a   1.000
_cell.length_b   1.000
_cell.length_c   1.000
_cell.angle_alpha   90.00
_cell.angle_beta   90.00
_cell.angle_gamma   90.00
#
_symmetry.space_group_name_H-M   'P 1'
#
loop_
_entity.id
_entity.type
_entity.pdbx_description
1 polymer ?
#
loop_
_entity_poly.entity_id
_entity_poly.type
_entity_poly.pdbx_seq_one_letter_code
_entity_poly.pdbx_strand_id
1 'polypeptide(L)'
;MPKEILLKITKETTPKVNDEKVLNGRLSPYLENTDAEVSVAIYSKKNNHIYQTTNSKRTTYPSASIIKADFLVELLHQKHKAGQSLDVNEQAVIQKMMEHSDNDAATNVYNQIGGYSGLARYFSNVGMDGSVALTTGWALTATTPLDQIKTLNIIFYQSNYISDTSRSYIEYLMGHVAEDQNWGISVGSKHFCLKNGWKQMPNGKWIINSMGQIGTGQNSCTIAIMSTGNKTEQSGEKLVEDLTKAVSSELKIK
;
A
#
# COMPACT_ATOMS: atom_id res chain seq x y z
N MET A 1 -2.66 26.98 10.39
CA MET A 1 -1.36 26.89 9.71
C MET A 1 -0.82 25.48 9.86
N PRO A 2 -0.18 24.87 8.87
CA PRO A 2 -0.13 25.17 7.44
C PRO A 2 -0.59 23.99 6.56
N LYS A 3 -1.30 24.30 5.50
CA LYS A 3 -1.70 23.39 4.41
C LYS A 3 -0.58 23.14 3.37
N GLU A 4 0.70 23.20 3.75
CA GLU A 4 1.81 23.17 2.77
C GLU A 4 2.85 22.06 2.99
N ILE A 5 2.44 20.89 3.52
CA ILE A 5 3.29 19.69 3.46
C ILE A 5 2.70 18.73 2.42
N LEU A 6 2.17 19.27 1.34
CA LEU A 6 1.91 18.45 0.16
C LEU A 6 3.19 18.38 -0.67
N LEU A 7 3.58 17.16 -1.02
CA LEU A 7 4.54 16.88 -2.08
C LEU A 7 4.54 18.01 -3.11
N LYS A 8 5.66 18.73 -3.25
CA LYS A 8 5.97 19.38 -4.51
C LYS A 8 6.21 18.27 -5.53
N ILE A 9 5.13 17.74 -6.06
CA ILE A 9 5.16 17.03 -7.34
C ILE A 9 5.56 18.10 -8.34
N THR A 10 6.87 18.16 -8.61
CA THR A 10 7.42 19.03 -9.63
C THR A 10 6.73 18.71 -10.93
N LYS A 11 6.09 19.73 -11.53
CA LYS A 11 5.48 19.77 -12.86
C LYS A 11 4.99 18.41 -13.34
N GLU A 12 3.67 18.20 -13.29
CA GLU A 12 3.01 17.17 -14.08
C GLU A 12 3.54 17.21 -15.50
N THR A 13 4.37 16.25 -15.86
CA THR A 13 4.56 15.93 -17.26
C THR A 13 3.25 15.28 -17.65
N THR A 14 2.41 16.01 -18.38
CA THR A 14 1.15 15.49 -18.91
C THR A 14 1.46 14.14 -19.54
N PRO A 15 0.93 13.01 -19.02
CA PRO A 15 1.19 11.72 -19.63
C PRO A 15 0.70 11.79 -21.05
N LYS A 16 1.40 11.15 -21.97
CA LYS A 16 0.85 10.96 -23.28
C LYS A 16 -0.46 10.20 -23.06
N VAL A 17 -1.58 10.78 -23.44
CA VAL A 17 -2.96 10.24 -23.32
C VAL A 17 -3.05 8.75 -23.73
N ASN A 18 -2.05 8.27 -24.47
CA ASN A 18 -1.90 6.90 -24.92
C ASN A 18 -1.49 5.91 -23.82
N ASP A 19 -0.69 6.33 -22.82
CA ASP A 19 -0.10 5.39 -21.82
C ASP A 19 -1.16 4.88 -20.84
N GLU A 20 -2.10 5.74 -20.42
CA GLU A 20 -3.19 5.37 -19.52
C GLU A 20 -4.18 4.41 -20.21
N LYS A 21 -4.55 4.72 -21.45
CA LYS A 21 -5.43 3.87 -22.24
C LYS A 21 -4.81 2.49 -22.52
N VAL A 22 -3.51 2.45 -22.78
CA VAL A 22 -2.78 1.19 -23.01
C VAL A 22 -2.73 0.36 -21.73
N LEU A 23 -2.36 0.96 -20.59
CA LEU A 23 -2.34 0.23 -19.32
C LEU A 23 -3.73 -0.29 -18.92
N ASN A 24 -4.76 0.55 -19.02
CA ASN A 24 -6.14 0.14 -18.76
C ASN A 24 -6.58 -1.01 -19.68
N GLY A 25 -6.24 -0.95 -20.98
CA GLY A 25 -6.51 -2.04 -21.92
C GLY A 25 -5.81 -3.35 -21.56
N ARG A 26 -4.63 -3.30 -20.94
CA ARG A 26 -3.91 -4.49 -20.44
C ARG A 26 -4.56 -5.09 -19.19
N LEU A 27 -5.16 -4.27 -18.35
CA LEU A 27 -5.79 -4.72 -17.10
C LEU A 27 -7.26 -5.14 -17.28
N SER A 28 -7.98 -4.55 -18.25
CA SER A 28 -9.40 -4.85 -18.53
C SER A 28 -9.72 -6.35 -18.58
N PRO A 29 -8.97 -7.22 -19.29
CA PRO A 29 -9.32 -8.64 -19.38
C PRO A 29 -9.38 -9.33 -18.01
N TYR A 30 -8.56 -8.94 -17.06
CA TYR A 30 -8.56 -9.51 -15.71
C TYR A 30 -9.70 -8.95 -14.87
N LEU A 31 -10.01 -7.66 -15.04
CA LEU A 31 -11.08 -6.99 -14.32
C LEU A 31 -12.47 -7.41 -14.79
N GLU A 32 -12.61 -7.71 -16.10
CA GLU A 32 -13.88 -8.15 -16.69
C GLU A 32 -14.18 -9.63 -16.43
N ASN A 33 -13.15 -10.46 -16.25
CA ASN A 33 -13.28 -11.91 -16.04
C ASN A 33 -13.27 -12.34 -14.58
N THR A 34 -13.57 -11.44 -13.65
CA THR A 34 -13.66 -11.75 -12.22
C THR A 34 -15.01 -11.32 -11.63
N ASP A 35 -15.53 -12.13 -10.70
CA ASP A 35 -16.69 -11.75 -9.86
C ASP A 35 -16.26 -10.87 -8.67
N ALA A 36 -14.96 -10.73 -8.41
CA ALA A 36 -14.45 -9.88 -7.34
C ALA A 36 -14.50 -8.41 -7.73
N GLU A 37 -14.77 -7.55 -6.75
CA GLU A 37 -14.62 -6.11 -6.90
C GLU A 37 -13.14 -5.74 -6.68
N VAL A 38 -12.52 -5.11 -7.66
CA VAL A 38 -11.09 -4.80 -7.67
C VAL A 38 -10.84 -3.35 -8.03
N SER A 39 -9.88 -2.74 -7.35
CA SER A 39 -9.37 -1.42 -7.69
C SER A 39 -7.84 -1.43 -7.62
N VAL A 40 -7.21 -0.74 -8.56
CA VAL A 40 -5.76 -0.65 -8.71
C VAL A 40 -5.35 0.81 -8.83
N ALA A 41 -4.31 1.19 -8.11
CA ALA A 41 -3.61 2.45 -8.31
C ALA A 41 -2.11 2.19 -8.42
N ILE A 42 -1.44 2.92 -9.31
CA ILE A 42 -0.02 2.77 -9.61
C ILE A 42 0.59 4.16 -9.80
N TYR A 43 1.67 4.44 -9.09
CA TYR A 43 2.50 5.60 -9.42
C TYR A 43 3.77 5.13 -10.13
N SER A 44 3.94 5.50 -11.38
CA SER A 44 5.15 5.24 -12.17
C SER A 44 6.20 6.33 -11.92
N LYS A 45 7.35 5.95 -11.39
CA LYS A 45 8.46 6.89 -11.17
C LYS A 45 8.96 7.50 -12.48
N LYS A 46 9.08 6.68 -13.51
CA LYS A 46 9.54 7.08 -14.84
C LYS A 46 8.62 8.10 -15.51
N ASN A 47 7.32 7.85 -15.42
CA ASN A 47 6.31 8.69 -16.08
C ASN A 47 5.88 9.86 -15.18
N ASN A 48 6.24 9.84 -13.89
CA ASN A 48 5.77 10.76 -12.86
C ASN A 48 4.24 10.92 -12.90
N HIS A 49 3.53 9.78 -12.97
CA HIS A 49 2.08 9.76 -13.17
C HIS A 49 1.42 8.66 -12.36
N ILE A 50 0.19 8.93 -11.91
CA ILE A 50 -0.67 7.97 -11.21
C ILE A 50 -1.70 7.43 -12.21
N TYR A 51 -1.72 6.11 -12.34
CA TYR A 51 -2.73 5.36 -13.10
C TYR A 51 -3.72 4.72 -12.15
N GLN A 52 -4.99 4.70 -12.52
CA GLN A 52 -6.05 4.06 -11.75
C GLN A 52 -6.98 3.28 -12.65
N THR A 53 -7.44 2.13 -12.19
CA THR A 53 -8.48 1.34 -12.86
C THR A 53 -9.29 0.52 -11.86
N THR A 54 -10.54 0.24 -12.19
CA THR A 54 -11.45 -0.55 -11.33
C THR A 54 -12.57 -1.17 -12.17
N ASN A 55 -13.07 -2.31 -11.70
CA ASN A 55 -14.33 -2.90 -12.21
C ASN A 55 -15.52 -2.65 -11.26
N SER A 56 -15.33 -1.87 -10.19
CA SER A 56 -16.31 -1.70 -9.13
C SER A 56 -16.79 -0.25 -9.01
N LYS A 57 -18.02 -0.10 -8.54
CA LYS A 57 -18.56 1.20 -8.07
C LYS A 57 -18.22 1.50 -6.62
N ARG A 58 -17.53 0.58 -5.96
CA ARG A 58 -17.09 0.73 -4.58
C ARG A 58 -16.09 1.87 -4.48
N THR A 59 -16.28 2.73 -3.50
CA THR A 59 -15.39 3.88 -3.24
C THR A 59 -14.25 3.53 -2.30
N THR A 60 -14.43 2.53 -1.41
CA THR A 60 -13.42 2.12 -0.43
C THR A 60 -13.38 0.61 -0.27
N TYR A 61 -12.25 0.10 0.20
CA TYR A 61 -12.00 -1.30 0.48
C TYR A 61 -11.53 -1.47 1.93
N PRO A 62 -11.87 -2.58 2.61
CA PRO A 62 -11.25 -2.91 3.89
C PRO A 62 -9.76 -3.16 3.71
N SER A 63 -8.94 -2.51 4.54
CA SER A 63 -7.48 -2.55 4.40
C SER A 63 -6.87 -3.93 4.69
N ALA A 64 -7.45 -4.71 5.59
CA ALA A 64 -6.78 -5.84 6.22
C ALA A 64 -5.37 -5.41 6.70
N SER A 65 -4.35 -6.25 6.54
CA SER A 65 -3.01 -5.98 7.09
C SER A 65 -2.16 -5.01 6.29
N ILE A 66 -2.59 -4.49 5.14
CA ILE A 66 -1.81 -3.45 4.45
C ILE A 66 -1.69 -2.16 5.29
N ILE A 67 -2.68 -1.88 6.14
CA ILE A 67 -2.72 -0.71 7.04
C ILE A 67 -1.53 -0.66 8.04
N LYS A 68 -0.84 -1.77 8.25
CA LYS A 68 0.34 -1.85 9.12
C LYS A 68 1.50 -0.99 8.62
N ALA A 69 1.57 -0.76 7.32
CA ALA A 69 2.53 0.20 6.76
C ALA A 69 2.18 1.65 7.16
N ASP A 70 0.90 2.01 7.18
CA ASP A 70 0.44 3.32 7.66
C ASP A 70 0.79 3.52 9.14
N PHE A 71 0.60 2.49 9.98
CA PHE A 71 0.96 2.53 11.40
C PHE A 71 2.46 2.80 11.58
N LEU A 72 3.30 2.10 10.81
CA LEU A 72 4.74 2.25 10.93
C LEU A 72 5.21 3.63 10.46
N VAL A 73 4.66 4.14 9.37
CA VAL A 73 4.97 5.51 8.90
C VAL A 73 4.61 6.54 9.96
N GLU A 74 3.40 6.44 10.56
CA GLU A 74 2.97 7.39 11.60
C GLU A 74 3.80 7.24 12.88
N LEU A 75 4.11 6.02 13.32
CA LEU A 75 4.96 5.81 14.49
C LEU A 75 6.34 6.48 14.31
N LEU A 76 6.98 6.23 13.17
CA LEU A 76 8.29 6.80 12.88
C LEU A 76 8.24 8.33 12.71
N HIS A 77 7.15 8.85 12.18
CA HIS A 77 6.90 10.30 12.16
C HIS A 77 6.83 10.90 13.57
N GLN A 78 6.05 10.29 14.46
CA GLN A 78 5.92 10.76 15.85
C GLN A 78 7.26 10.68 16.60
N LYS A 79 8.00 9.57 16.45
CA LYS A 79 9.35 9.40 17.03
C LYS A 79 10.30 10.47 16.52
N HIS A 80 10.35 10.68 15.21
CA HIS A 80 11.21 11.70 14.61
C HIS A 80 10.88 13.11 15.14
N LYS A 81 9.60 13.48 15.21
CA LYS A 81 9.18 14.77 15.79
C LYS A 81 9.53 14.93 17.26
N ALA A 82 9.52 13.86 18.03
CA ALA A 82 9.90 13.85 19.42
C ALA A 82 11.41 13.80 19.66
N GLY A 83 12.23 13.70 18.59
CA GLY A 83 13.68 13.49 18.72
C GLY A 83 14.03 12.13 19.31
N GLN A 84 13.16 11.13 19.19
CA GLN A 84 13.30 9.79 19.73
C GLN A 84 13.68 8.79 18.65
N SER A 85 14.41 7.75 19.04
CA SER A 85 14.67 6.56 18.22
C SER A 85 13.83 5.38 18.73
N LEU A 86 13.68 4.36 17.89
CA LEU A 86 13.11 3.08 18.31
C LEU A 86 14.10 2.36 19.25
N ASP A 87 13.60 1.82 20.35
CA ASP A 87 14.36 0.90 21.17
C ASP A 87 14.34 -0.53 20.60
N VAL A 88 15.12 -1.44 21.22
CA VAL A 88 15.24 -2.83 20.73
C VAL A 88 13.92 -3.60 20.81
N ASN A 89 13.08 -3.34 21.81
CA ASN A 89 11.79 -4.00 21.97
C ASN A 89 10.80 -3.49 20.92
N GLU A 90 10.76 -2.19 20.66
CA GLU A 90 9.96 -1.59 19.60
C GLU A 90 10.36 -2.15 18.23
N GLN A 91 11.64 -2.26 17.94
CA GLN A 91 12.15 -2.85 16.70
C GLN A 91 11.68 -4.31 16.53
N ALA A 92 11.76 -5.13 17.58
CA ALA A 92 11.32 -6.52 17.56
C ALA A 92 9.79 -6.64 17.31
N VAL A 93 8.98 -5.76 17.92
CA VAL A 93 7.53 -5.70 17.68
C VAL A 93 7.24 -5.29 16.23
N ILE A 94 7.90 -4.26 15.74
CA ILE A 94 7.72 -3.76 14.37
C ILE A 94 8.12 -4.84 13.34
N GLN A 95 9.22 -5.56 13.59
CA GLN A 95 9.66 -6.65 12.71
C GLN A 95 8.59 -7.74 12.61
N LYS A 96 8.04 -8.21 13.73
CA LYS A 96 6.93 -9.18 13.73
C LYS A 96 5.70 -8.66 12.95
N MET A 97 5.36 -7.40 13.16
CA MET A 97 4.23 -6.77 12.47
C MET A 97 4.44 -6.73 10.94
N MET A 98 5.62 -6.36 10.48
CA MET A 98 5.87 -6.12 9.06
C MET A 98 6.24 -7.39 8.31
N GLU A 99 7.16 -8.20 8.83
CA GLU A 99 7.66 -9.40 8.16
C GLU A 99 6.70 -10.59 8.27
N HIS A 100 6.06 -10.80 9.43
CA HIS A 100 5.14 -11.91 9.68
C HIS A 100 3.66 -11.50 9.69
N SER A 101 3.38 -10.22 9.51
CA SER A 101 2.00 -9.69 9.60
C SER A 101 1.30 -9.98 10.93
N ASP A 102 2.06 -10.06 12.05
CA ASP A 102 1.54 -10.36 13.37
C ASP A 102 0.50 -9.32 13.82
N ASN A 103 -0.64 -9.78 14.34
CA ASN A 103 -1.77 -8.91 14.70
C ASN A 103 -1.64 -8.30 16.09
N ASP A 104 -1.01 -9.01 17.03
CA ASP A 104 -0.78 -8.49 18.38
C ASP A 104 0.27 -7.40 18.34
N ALA A 105 1.34 -7.61 17.57
CA ALA A 105 2.34 -6.59 17.27
C ALA A 105 1.71 -5.36 16.59
N ALA A 106 0.81 -5.58 15.63
CA ALA A 106 0.09 -4.49 14.96
C ALA A 106 -0.81 -3.71 15.93
N THR A 107 -1.52 -4.40 16.81
CA THR A 107 -2.35 -3.76 17.84
C THR A 107 -1.51 -2.94 18.81
N ASN A 108 -0.33 -3.43 19.16
CA ASN A 108 0.63 -2.69 19.99
C ASN A 108 1.05 -1.37 19.30
N VAL A 109 1.50 -1.43 18.05
CA VAL A 109 1.90 -0.24 17.28
C VAL A 109 0.72 0.70 17.05
N TYR A 110 -0.46 0.17 16.71
CA TYR A 110 -1.69 0.97 16.58
C TYR A 110 -2.02 1.76 17.85
N ASN A 111 -1.89 1.14 19.02
CA ASN A 111 -2.10 1.82 20.30
C ASN A 111 -1.04 2.89 20.57
N GLN A 112 0.22 2.63 20.21
CA GLN A 112 1.32 3.60 20.35
C GLN A 112 1.08 4.88 19.53
N ILE A 113 0.58 4.77 18.31
CA ILE A 113 0.27 5.96 17.49
C ILE A 113 -0.97 6.73 17.96
N GLY A 114 -1.68 6.25 18.97
CA GLY A 114 -2.90 6.86 19.53
C GLY A 114 -4.20 6.22 19.02
N GLY A 115 -4.13 4.98 18.55
CA GLY A 115 -5.29 4.20 18.13
C GLY A 115 -6.09 4.85 17.00
N TYR A 116 -7.42 4.80 17.11
CA TYR A 116 -8.35 5.41 16.15
C TYR A 116 -8.00 6.88 15.84
N SER A 117 -7.81 7.69 16.87
CA SER A 117 -7.54 9.13 16.72
C SER A 117 -6.16 9.37 16.07
N GLY A 118 -5.17 8.54 16.38
CA GLY A 118 -3.84 8.61 15.77
C GLY A 118 -3.88 8.28 14.28
N LEU A 119 -4.59 7.21 13.91
CA LEU A 119 -4.75 6.81 12.52
C LEU A 119 -5.55 7.84 11.72
N ALA A 120 -6.65 8.36 12.27
CA ALA A 120 -7.44 9.40 11.62
C ALA A 120 -6.62 10.70 11.39
N ARG A 121 -5.77 11.06 12.36
CA ARG A 121 -4.84 12.17 12.22
C ARG A 121 -3.79 11.92 11.13
N TYR A 122 -3.24 10.71 11.05
CA TYR A 122 -2.34 10.32 9.97
C TYR A 122 -2.99 10.54 8.61
N PHE A 123 -4.18 10.00 8.38
CA PHE A 123 -4.90 10.16 7.13
C PHE A 123 -5.09 11.64 6.75
N SER A 124 -5.51 12.46 7.72
CA SER A 124 -5.64 13.91 7.51
C SER A 124 -4.30 14.58 7.16
N ASN A 125 -3.22 14.21 7.86
CA ASN A 125 -1.90 14.82 7.66
C ASN A 125 -1.31 14.53 6.28
N VAL A 126 -1.56 13.34 5.74
CA VAL A 126 -1.03 12.91 4.44
C VAL A 126 -2.04 13.02 3.30
N GLY A 127 -3.23 13.58 3.59
CA GLY A 127 -4.28 13.83 2.59
C GLY A 127 -4.96 12.56 2.07
N MET A 128 -5.10 11.51 2.87
CA MET A 128 -5.82 10.27 2.53
C MET A 128 -7.34 10.47 2.70
N ASP A 129 -7.91 11.33 1.86
CA ASP A 129 -9.30 11.81 2.00
C ASP A 129 -10.36 10.73 1.74
N GLY A 130 -9.99 9.65 1.04
CA GLY A 130 -10.84 8.47 0.82
C GLY A 130 -10.73 7.42 1.94
N SER A 131 -9.88 7.64 2.96
CA SER A 131 -9.63 6.68 4.03
C SER A 131 -10.32 7.07 5.32
N VAL A 132 -10.92 6.07 6.00
CA VAL A 132 -11.68 6.28 7.24
C VAL A 132 -11.25 5.25 8.27
N ALA A 133 -10.64 5.72 9.36
CA ALA A 133 -10.37 4.89 10.52
C ALA A 133 -11.70 4.40 11.14
N LEU A 134 -11.72 3.18 11.67
CA LEU A 134 -12.92 2.60 12.29
C LEU A 134 -12.66 2.32 13.78
N THR A 135 -13.65 2.61 14.61
CA THR A 135 -13.62 2.32 16.05
C THR A 135 -13.79 0.82 16.36
N THR A 136 -14.35 0.06 15.40
CA THR A 136 -14.67 -1.37 15.55
C THR A 136 -13.48 -2.29 15.29
N GLY A 137 -12.33 -1.77 14.88
CA GLY A 137 -11.12 -2.54 14.64
C GLY A 137 -10.33 -2.03 13.44
N TRP A 138 -9.03 -1.97 13.61
CA TRP A 138 -8.13 -1.40 12.60
C TRP A 138 -8.08 -2.19 11.27
N ALA A 139 -8.25 -3.52 11.32
CA ALA A 139 -8.16 -4.38 10.13
C ALA A 139 -9.29 -4.16 9.10
N LEU A 140 -10.39 -3.53 9.52
CA LEU A 140 -11.51 -3.17 8.63
C LEU A 140 -11.49 -1.68 8.25
N THR A 141 -10.43 -0.95 8.57
CA THR A 141 -10.25 0.43 8.12
C THR A 141 -10.56 0.55 6.64
N ALA A 142 -11.47 1.47 6.30
CA ALA A 142 -11.82 1.73 4.92
C ALA A 142 -10.73 2.60 4.27
N THR A 143 -10.22 2.19 3.12
CA THR A 143 -9.21 2.94 2.38
C THR A 143 -9.36 2.73 0.87
N THR A 144 -8.56 3.44 0.09
CA THR A 144 -8.52 3.33 -1.37
C THR A 144 -7.12 2.98 -1.85
N PRO A 145 -6.95 2.32 -3.01
CA PRO A 145 -5.63 2.14 -3.59
C PRO A 145 -4.88 3.46 -3.80
N LEU A 146 -5.59 4.52 -4.20
CA LEU A 146 -4.99 5.84 -4.39
C LEU A 146 -4.42 6.44 -3.09
N ASP A 147 -5.14 6.27 -1.99
CA ASP A 147 -4.64 6.75 -0.70
C ASP A 147 -3.43 5.93 -0.24
N GLN A 148 -3.44 4.62 -0.46
CA GLN A 148 -2.28 3.78 -0.15
C GLN A 148 -1.05 4.14 -0.99
N ILE A 149 -1.21 4.64 -2.22
CA ILE A 149 -0.09 5.21 -3.00
C ILE A 149 0.56 6.39 -2.27
N LYS A 150 -0.19 7.19 -1.51
CA LYS A 150 0.38 8.30 -0.73
C LYS A 150 1.33 7.79 0.35
N THR A 151 0.91 6.77 1.13
CA THR A 151 1.78 6.09 2.10
C THR A 151 3.01 5.48 1.42
N LEU A 152 2.82 4.76 0.32
CA LEU A 152 3.93 4.14 -0.40
C LEU A 152 4.92 5.19 -0.94
N ASN A 153 4.44 6.31 -1.44
CA ASN A 153 5.30 7.38 -1.92
C ASN A 153 6.07 8.08 -0.79
N ILE A 154 5.53 8.13 0.42
CA ILE A 154 6.27 8.56 1.62
C ILE A 154 7.41 7.59 1.93
N ILE A 155 7.19 6.29 1.77
CA ILE A 155 8.18 5.25 2.05
C ILE A 155 9.27 5.22 0.97
N PHE A 156 8.89 5.13 -0.31
CA PHE A 156 9.80 4.76 -1.40
C PHE A 156 10.35 5.94 -2.19
N TYR A 157 9.77 7.13 -2.01
CA TYR A 157 10.23 8.32 -2.72
C TYR A 157 10.53 9.46 -1.74
N GLN A 158 11.00 10.58 -2.25
CA GLN A 158 11.41 11.68 -1.40
C GLN A 158 10.20 12.30 -0.69
N SER A 159 10.25 12.34 0.64
CA SER A 159 9.22 12.93 1.50
C SER A 159 9.86 13.52 2.75
N ASN A 160 9.28 14.61 3.25
CA ASN A 160 9.68 15.23 4.53
C ASN A 160 8.85 14.71 5.71
N TYR A 161 7.97 13.73 5.49
CA TYR A 161 7.10 13.19 6.53
C TYR A 161 7.87 12.31 7.53
N ILE A 162 8.79 11.50 7.03
CA ILE A 162 9.71 10.68 7.81
C ILE A 162 11.16 10.92 7.36
N SER A 163 12.12 10.56 8.21
CA SER A 163 13.55 10.68 7.89
C SER A 163 14.00 9.64 6.84
N ASP A 164 15.14 9.87 6.21
CA ASP A 164 15.74 8.92 5.28
C ASP A 164 16.08 7.59 5.96
N THR A 165 16.55 7.65 7.22
CA THR A 165 16.79 6.44 8.04
C THR A 165 15.50 5.66 8.27
N SER A 166 14.39 6.35 8.57
CA SER A 166 13.08 5.71 8.74
C SER A 166 12.61 5.05 7.46
N ARG A 167 12.78 5.72 6.29
CA ARG A 167 12.45 5.13 4.98
C ARG A 167 13.23 3.85 4.74
N SER A 168 14.56 3.91 4.86
CA SER A 168 15.42 2.74 4.64
C SER A 168 15.05 1.57 5.57
N TYR A 169 14.62 1.86 6.80
CA TYR A 169 14.16 0.83 7.74
C TYR A 169 12.86 0.18 7.28
N ILE A 170 11.87 0.97 6.85
CA ILE A 170 10.61 0.41 6.32
C ILE A 170 10.86 -0.38 5.03
N GLU A 171 11.67 0.14 4.11
CA GLU A 171 12.07 -0.54 2.87
C GLU A 171 12.72 -1.89 3.19
N TYR A 172 13.63 -1.93 4.16
CA TYR A 172 14.24 -3.16 4.61
C TYR A 172 13.19 -4.18 5.07
N LEU A 173 12.29 -3.81 5.97
CA LEU A 173 11.25 -4.71 6.50
C LEU A 173 10.30 -5.20 5.41
N MET A 174 9.88 -4.32 4.49
CA MET A 174 8.98 -4.69 3.38
C MET A 174 9.68 -5.55 2.32
N GLY A 175 11.01 -5.52 2.25
CA GLY A 175 11.82 -6.38 1.38
C GLY A 175 12.20 -7.73 2.02
N HIS A 176 11.94 -7.92 3.32
CA HIS A 176 12.31 -9.12 4.09
C HIS A 176 11.08 -9.82 4.68
N VAL A 177 9.96 -9.78 3.97
CA VAL A 177 8.75 -10.51 4.41
C VAL A 177 9.00 -12.00 4.49
N ALA A 178 8.35 -12.67 5.42
CA ALA A 178 8.40 -14.13 5.58
C ALA A 178 7.94 -14.83 4.29
N GLU A 179 8.41 -16.06 4.07
CA GLU A 179 8.18 -16.81 2.83
C GLU A 179 6.69 -16.98 2.53
N ASP A 180 5.87 -17.23 3.54
CA ASP A 180 4.42 -17.34 3.43
C ASP A 180 3.71 -16.00 3.14
N GLN A 181 4.42 -14.88 3.22
CA GLN A 181 3.95 -13.54 2.86
C GLN A 181 4.38 -13.11 1.45
N ASN A 182 5.23 -13.91 0.76
CA ASN A 182 5.82 -13.56 -0.52
C ASN A 182 4.91 -13.95 -1.69
N TRP A 183 3.82 -13.21 -1.85
CA TRP A 183 2.86 -13.33 -2.95
C TRP A 183 2.36 -11.93 -3.39
N GLY A 184 1.50 -11.88 -4.39
CA GLY A 184 0.89 -10.64 -4.85
C GLY A 184 1.84 -9.81 -5.71
N ILE A 185 2.21 -8.60 -5.27
CA ILE A 185 3.03 -7.71 -6.11
C ILE A 185 4.47 -8.18 -6.31
N SER A 186 4.96 -9.14 -5.50
CA SER A 186 6.32 -9.69 -5.64
C SER A 186 6.59 -10.32 -7.01
N VAL A 187 5.55 -10.83 -7.68
CA VAL A 187 5.69 -11.44 -9.01
C VAL A 187 6.04 -10.42 -10.12
N GLY A 188 5.93 -9.14 -9.83
CA GLY A 188 6.18 -8.07 -10.80
C GLY A 188 7.65 -7.75 -11.04
N SER A 189 8.54 -8.11 -10.12
CA SER A 189 9.98 -7.86 -10.24
C SER A 189 10.77 -8.71 -9.25
N LYS A 190 12.04 -8.96 -9.56
CA LYS A 190 13.00 -9.54 -8.59
C LYS A 190 13.32 -8.59 -7.44
N HIS A 191 13.12 -7.29 -7.65
CA HIS A 191 13.28 -6.25 -6.65
C HIS A 191 11.90 -5.75 -6.24
N PHE A 192 11.47 -6.14 -5.07
CA PHE A 192 10.20 -5.74 -4.50
C PHE A 192 10.30 -5.44 -3.02
N CYS A 193 9.41 -4.59 -2.56
CA CYS A 193 9.08 -4.36 -1.15
C CYS A 193 7.57 -4.39 -1.04
N LEU A 194 7.00 -5.22 -0.17
CA LEU A 194 5.55 -5.40 -0.12
C LEU A 194 4.97 -5.44 1.30
N LYS A 195 3.68 -5.16 1.37
CA LYS A 195 2.81 -5.54 2.48
C LYS A 195 1.52 -6.11 1.92
N ASN A 196 1.21 -7.32 2.32
CA ASN A 196 -0.04 -8.00 1.99
C ASN A 196 -1.08 -7.85 3.11
N GLY A 197 -2.34 -8.00 2.73
CA GLY A 197 -3.45 -8.00 3.65
C GLY A 197 -4.59 -8.85 3.14
N TRP A 198 -5.02 -9.86 3.91
CA TRP A 198 -6.08 -10.76 3.53
C TRP A 198 -6.97 -11.10 4.72
N LYS A 199 -8.22 -11.43 4.43
CA LYS A 199 -9.19 -11.82 5.45
C LYS A 199 -10.37 -12.52 4.83
N GLN A 200 -10.77 -13.65 5.41
CA GLN A 200 -12.07 -14.22 5.10
C GLN A 200 -13.18 -13.45 5.80
N MET A 201 -14.21 -13.11 5.05
CA MET A 201 -15.39 -12.42 5.55
C MET A 201 -16.47 -13.44 6.00
N PRO A 202 -17.42 -13.03 6.86
CA PRO A 202 -18.47 -13.94 7.35
C PRO A 202 -19.32 -14.61 6.25
N ASN A 203 -19.38 -14.01 5.06
CA ASN A 203 -20.08 -14.59 3.89
C ASN A 203 -19.21 -15.60 3.11
N GLY A 204 -18.07 -16.02 3.66
CA GLY A 204 -17.14 -16.97 3.05
C GLY A 204 -16.25 -16.40 1.93
N LYS A 205 -16.48 -15.15 1.52
CA LYS A 205 -15.66 -14.47 0.51
C LYS A 205 -14.40 -13.87 1.13
N TRP A 206 -13.41 -13.58 0.29
CA TRP A 206 -12.11 -13.08 0.73
C TRP A 206 -11.85 -11.65 0.31
N ILE A 207 -11.21 -10.90 1.22
CA ILE A 207 -10.47 -9.67 0.93
C ILE A 207 -9.05 -10.09 0.63
N ILE A 208 -8.49 -9.61 -0.49
CA ILE A 208 -7.09 -9.85 -0.88
C ILE A 208 -6.51 -8.53 -1.37
N ASN A 209 -5.54 -8.02 -0.65
CA ASN A 209 -4.85 -6.77 -0.94
C ASN A 209 -3.35 -7.00 -0.98
N SER A 210 -2.66 -6.34 -1.90
CA SER A 210 -1.21 -6.33 -1.96
C SER A 210 -0.75 -4.94 -2.40
N MET A 211 0.24 -4.39 -1.72
CA MET A 211 0.79 -3.08 -2.06
C MET A 211 2.29 -2.98 -1.76
N GLY A 212 2.96 -2.06 -2.44
CA GLY A 212 4.38 -1.79 -2.21
C GLY A 212 5.07 -1.17 -3.41
N GLN A 213 6.36 -1.46 -3.56
CA GLN A 213 7.16 -1.04 -4.70
C GLN A 213 7.68 -2.26 -5.46
N ILE A 214 7.71 -2.17 -6.79
CA ILE A 214 8.39 -3.11 -7.69
C ILE A 214 9.35 -2.36 -8.60
N GLY A 215 10.49 -3.01 -8.93
CA GLY A 215 11.56 -2.42 -9.73
C GLY A 215 12.47 -1.49 -8.93
N THR A 216 13.43 -0.86 -9.61
CA THR A 216 14.45 -0.01 -9.00
C THR A 216 14.68 1.28 -9.77
N GLY A 217 15.14 2.34 -9.08
CA GLY A 217 15.51 3.62 -9.68
C GLY A 217 14.35 4.24 -10.46
N GLN A 218 14.62 4.69 -11.69
CA GLN A 218 13.59 5.27 -12.56
C GLN A 218 12.62 4.22 -13.13
N ASN A 219 13.02 2.95 -13.20
CA ASN A 219 12.17 1.86 -13.64
C ASN A 219 11.49 1.18 -12.44
N SER A 220 10.96 1.96 -11.52
CA SER A 220 10.15 1.50 -10.40
C SER A 220 8.76 2.10 -10.42
N CYS A 221 7.84 1.43 -9.77
CA CYS A 221 6.54 1.99 -9.46
C CYS A 221 6.09 1.56 -8.06
N THR A 222 5.30 2.40 -7.41
CA THR A 222 4.47 1.98 -6.29
C THR A 222 3.13 1.52 -6.81
N ILE A 223 2.60 0.44 -6.25
CA ILE A 223 1.37 -0.21 -6.68
C ILE A 223 0.55 -0.62 -5.47
N ALA A 224 -0.75 -0.39 -5.53
CA ALA A 224 -1.72 -0.87 -4.56
C ALA A 224 -2.88 -1.54 -5.31
N ILE A 225 -3.10 -2.81 -5.04
CA ILE A 225 -4.21 -3.61 -5.57
C ILE A 225 -5.07 -4.03 -4.39
N MET A 226 -6.33 -3.67 -4.44
CA MET A 226 -7.30 -3.99 -3.39
C MET A 226 -8.49 -4.72 -3.99
N SER A 227 -8.87 -5.85 -3.39
CA SER A 227 -10.01 -6.63 -3.87
C SER A 227 -10.85 -7.18 -2.73
N THR A 228 -12.15 -7.37 -3.01
CA THR A 228 -13.10 -8.03 -2.12
C THR A 228 -14.06 -8.90 -2.93
N GLY A 229 -14.68 -9.87 -2.26
CA GLY A 229 -15.61 -10.78 -2.94
C GLY A 229 -14.94 -11.96 -3.65
N ASN A 230 -13.64 -12.16 -3.46
CA ASN A 230 -12.92 -13.31 -4.02
C ASN A 230 -13.52 -14.63 -3.49
N LYS A 231 -13.67 -15.64 -4.37
CA LYS A 231 -14.27 -16.94 -4.01
C LYS A 231 -13.41 -17.71 -3.02
N THR A 232 -12.10 -17.69 -3.22
CA THR A 232 -11.10 -18.30 -2.34
C THR A 232 -9.92 -17.34 -2.16
N GLU A 233 -9.09 -17.58 -1.17
CA GLU A 233 -7.83 -16.88 -0.97
C GLU A 233 -6.96 -16.99 -2.22
N GLN A 234 -6.70 -18.20 -2.71
CA GLN A 234 -5.88 -18.48 -3.88
C GLN A 234 -6.39 -17.80 -5.15
N SER A 235 -7.73 -17.72 -5.34
CA SER A 235 -8.27 -17.04 -6.52
C SER A 235 -8.03 -15.53 -6.47
N GLY A 236 -8.04 -14.95 -5.28
CA GLY A 236 -7.73 -13.54 -5.09
C GLY A 236 -6.24 -13.23 -5.22
N GLU A 237 -5.38 -14.07 -4.65
CA GLU A 237 -3.92 -13.96 -4.84
C GLU A 237 -3.56 -14.03 -6.32
N LYS A 238 -4.07 -15.05 -7.03
CA LYS A 238 -3.84 -15.18 -8.47
C LYS A 238 -4.28 -13.94 -9.25
N LEU A 239 -5.45 -13.37 -8.94
CA LEU A 239 -5.93 -12.16 -9.59
C LEU A 239 -4.97 -10.98 -9.38
N VAL A 240 -4.52 -10.77 -8.13
CA VAL A 240 -3.55 -9.72 -7.80
C VAL A 240 -2.23 -9.92 -8.54
N GLU A 241 -1.74 -11.17 -8.60
CA GLU A 241 -0.50 -11.52 -9.31
C GLU A 241 -0.61 -11.31 -10.82
N ASP A 242 -1.72 -11.71 -11.43
CA ASP A 242 -1.95 -11.52 -12.87
C ASP A 242 -2.02 -10.02 -13.23
N LEU A 243 -2.71 -9.21 -12.42
CA LEU A 243 -2.73 -7.76 -12.57
C LEU A 243 -1.31 -7.17 -12.42
N THR A 244 -0.55 -7.64 -11.45
CA THR A 244 0.83 -7.19 -11.22
C THR A 244 1.74 -7.51 -12.40
N LYS A 245 1.66 -8.74 -12.96
CA LYS A 245 2.42 -9.13 -14.15
C LYS A 245 2.07 -8.25 -15.35
N ALA A 246 0.79 -7.92 -15.54
CA ALA A 246 0.35 -7.04 -16.61
C ALA A 246 0.91 -5.62 -16.45
N VAL A 247 0.88 -5.06 -15.23
CA VAL A 247 1.48 -3.75 -14.90
C VAL A 247 2.99 -3.76 -15.16
N SER A 248 3.70 -4.76 -14.63
CA SER A 248 5.15 -4.90 -14.78
C SER A 248 5.56 -4.97 -16.25
N SER A 249 4.84 -5.76 -17.04
CA SER A 249 5.07 -5.89 -18.48
C SER A 249 4.89 -4.56 -19.20
N GLU A 250 3.79 -3.86 -18.94
CA GLU A 250 3.48 -2.59 -19.64
C GLU A 250 4.45 -1.46 -19.25
N LEU A 251 4.75 -1.33 -17.97
CA LEU A 251 5.69 -0.32 -17.48
C LEU A 251 7.17 -0.73 -17.68
N LYS A 252 7.44 -1.93 -18.22
CA LYS A 252 8.78 -2.49 -18.46
C LYS A 252 9.63 -2.53 -17.18
N ILE A 253 9.00 -2.89 -16.07
CA ILE A 253 9.69 -3.16 -14.80
C ILE A 253 10.47 -4.47 -14.94
N LYS A 254 11.71 -4.51 -14.44
CA LYS A 254 12.59 -5.70 -14.49
C LYS A 254 12.85 -6.27 -13.10
#